data_ea01c3230057fec268c21f143f3dc130
#
_entry.id   ea01c3230057fec268c21f143f3dc130
#
_cell.length_a   1.000
_cell.length_b   1.000
_cell.length_c   1.000
_cell.angle_alpha   90.00
_cell.angle_beta   90.00
_cell.angle_gamma   90.00
#
_symmetry.space_group_name_H-M   'P 1'
#
loop_
_entity.id
_entity.type
_entity.pdbx_description
1 polymer ?
#
loop_
_entity_poly.entity_id
_entity_poly.type
_entity_poly.pdbx_seq_one_letter_code
_entity_poly.pdbx_strand_id
1 'polypeptide(L)'
;MQCVIYKGKRKPGAYLFVVRADDFCRVPTSLMQMMGPMEPVMTLDLASRENLAACDPAEVREQLVGNGYFLQLPPTDYPTR
;
A
#
# COMPACT_ATOMS: atom_id res chain seq x y z
N MET A 1 -0.91 -14.15 5.78
CA MET A 1 -0.08 -13.42 4.81
C MET A 1 0.41 -12.12 5.41
N GLN A 2 1.68 -11.88 5.30
CA GLN A 2 2.25 -10.64 5.79
C GLN A 2 2.50 -9.67 4.65
N CYS A 3 2.45 -8.39 4.96
CA CYS A 3 2.79 -7.37 4.00
C CYS A 3 3.56 -6.25 4.68
N VAL A 4 4.28 -5.47 3.89
CA VAL A 4 5.04 -4.33 4.38
C VAL A 4 4.40 -3.07 3.82
N ILE A 5 4.20 -2.07 4.67
CA ILE A 5 3.55 -0.83 4.29
C ILE A 5 4.61 0.26 4.18
N TYR A 6 4.61 0.94 3.04
CA TYR A 6 5.52 2.05 2.78
C TYR A 6 4.74 3.32 2.56
N LYS A 7 5.35 4.44 2.90
CA LYS A 7 4.79 5.75 2.57
C LYS A 7 5.70 6.42 1.56
N GLY A 8 5.11 7.19 0.66
CA GLY A 8 5.86 7.93 -0.35
C GLY A 8 6.05 9.36 0.08
N LYS A 9 7.27 9.86 -0.05
CA LYS A 9 7.56 11.22 0.39
C LYS A 9 6.95 12.29 -0.51
N ARG A 10 6.68 11.94 -1.76
CA ARG A 10 6.09 12.89 -2.70
C ARG A 10 4.58 12.97 -2.57
N LYS A 11 3.96 11.97 -1.93
CA LYS A 11 2.51 11.91 -1.83
C LYS A 11 2.14 11.67 -0.39
N PRO A 12 2.09 12.71 0.43
CA PRO A 12 1.76 12.52 1.85
C PRO A 12 0.39 11.87 2.02
N GLY A 13 0.33 10.90 2.91
CA GLY A 13 -0.90 10.18 3.18
C GLY A 13 -1.14 8.98 2.29
N ALA A 14 -0.35 8.80 1.24
CA ALA A 14 -0.46 7.63 0.39
C ALA A 14 0.41 6.50 0.94
N TYR A 15 -0.13 5.29 0.96
CA TYR A 15 0.56 4.12 1.49
C TYR A 15 0.55 3.02 0.47
N LEU A 16 1.70 2.37 0.31
CA LEU A 16 1.86 1.27 -0.62
C LEU A 16 2.14 0.00 0.16
N PHE A 17 1.34 -1.04 -0.11
CA PHE A 17 1.46 -2.33 0.54
C PHE A 17 2.10 -3.30 -0.45
N VAL A 18 3.14 -4.00 -0.01
CA VAL A 18 3.80 -5.03 -0.83
C VAL A 18 3.99 -6.27 0.04
N VAL A 19 4.14 -7.41 -0.64
CA VAL A 19 4.24 -8.69 0.06
C VAL A 19 5.55 -8.79 0.83
N ARG A 20 6.64 -8.26 0.27
CA ARG A 20 7.97 -8.38 0.87
C ARG A 20 8.64 -7.02 0.94
N ALA A 21 9.50 -6.88 1.95
CA ALA A 21 10.27 -5.65 2.10
C ALA A 21 11.14 -5.41 0.87
N ASP A 22 11.14 -4.16 0.40
CA ASP A 22 11.96 -3.70 -0.73
C ASP A 22 11.66 -4.43 -2.04
N ASP A 23 10.55 -5.13 -2.12
CA ASP A 23 10.17 -5.85 -3.33
C ASP A 23 9.10 -5.04 -4.06
N PHE A 24 9.53 -4.18 -4.97
CA PHE A 24 8.63 -3.34 -5.76
C PHE A 24 8.61 -3.77 -7.23
N CYS A 25 9.05 -4.97 -7.53
CA CYS A 25 9.20 -5.37 -8.94
C CYS A 25 7.86 -5.44 -9.68
N ARG A 26 6.75 -5.63 -8.96
CA ARG A 26 5.44 -5.67 -9.58
C ARG A 26 4.73 -4.32 -9.56
N VAL A 27 5.34 -3.31 -8.96
CA VAL A 27 4.76 -1.98 -8.89
C VAL A 27 5.12 -1.21 -10.15
N PRO A 28 4.12 -0.62 -10.83
CA PRO A 28 4.44 0.15 -12.06
C PRO A 28 5.37 1.31 -11.78
N THR A 29 6.25 1.58 -12.74
CA THR A 29 7.20 2.66 -12.61
C THR A 29 6.52 4.01 -12.39
N SER A 30 5.40 4.23 -13.07
CA SER A 30 4.66 5.48 -12.91
C SER A 30 4.19 5.66 -11.47
N LEU A 31 3.78 4.57 -10.83
CA LEU A 31 3.34 4.63 -9.45
C LEU A 31 4.51 4.91 -8.52
N MET A 32 5.66 4.27 -8.78
CA MET A 32 6.85 4.53 -7.99
C MET A 32 7.28 5.98 -8.09
N GLN A 33 7.19 6.56 -9.28
CA GLN A 33 7.54 7.98 -9.47
C GLN A 33 6.57 8.89 -8.76
N MET A 34 5.29 8.55 -8.76
CA MET A 34 4.29 9.34 -8.06
C MET A 34 4.56 9.36 -6.55
N MET A 35 4.89 8.21 -5.99
CA MET A 35 5.14 8.10 -4.56
C MET A 35 6.48 8.73 -4.16
N GLY A 36 7.46 8.70 -5.05
CA GLY A 36 8.80 9.19 -4.75
C GLY A 36 9.55 8.23 -3.85
N PRO A 37 10.54 8.72 -3.10
CA PRO A 37 11.29 7.84 -2.20
C PRO A 37 10.37 7.16 -1.21
N MET A 38 10.55 5.86 -1.03
CA MET A 38 9.70 5.05 -0.16
C MET A 38 10.33 4.89 1.20
N GLU A 39 9.51 4.93 2.23
CA GLU A 39 9.95 4.77 3.60
C GLU A 39 9.07 3.73 4.28
N PRO A 40 9.67 2.68 4.88
CA PRO A 40 8.86 1.66 5.54
C PRO A 40 8.17 2.23 6.77
N VAL A 41 6.89 1.88 6.91
CA VAL A 41 6.08 2.32 8.03
C VAL A 41 5.93 1.18 9.03
N MET A 42 5.49 0.01 8.55
CA MET A 42 5.27 -1.13 9.43
C MET A 42 5.09 -2.39 8.61
N THR A 43 5.21 -3.52 9.28
CA THR A 43 4.84 -4.82 8.73
C THR A 43 3.50 -5.22 9.33
N LEU A 44 2.61 -5.73 8.51
CA LEU A 44 1.26 -6.08 8.94
C LEU A 44 0.96 -7.52 8.56
N ASP A 45 0.30 -8.24 9.48
CA ASP A 45 -0.15 -9.59 9.21
C ASP A 45 -1.62 -9.54 8.84
N LEU A 46 -1.92 -9.82 7.58
CA LEU A 46 -3.29 -9.77 7.08
C LEU A 46 -4.14 -10.91 7.57
N ALA A 47 -3.53 -11.92 8.19
CA ALA A 47 -4.30 -13.00 8.79
C ALA A 47 -4.88 -12.60 10.14
N SER A 48 -4.39 -11.53 10.75
CA SER A 48 -4.95 -11.05 11.99
C SER A 48 -6.30 -10.40 11.72
N ARG A 49 -7.08 -10.23 12.78
CA ARG A 49 -8.41 -9.65 12.65
C ARG A 49 -8.42 -8.14 12.81
N GLU A 50 -7.24 -7.56 12.91
CA GLU A 50 -7.18 -6.12 13.06
C GLU A 50 -7.63 -5.43 11.78
N ASN A 51 -8.43 -4.42 11.95
CA ASN A 51 -8.89 -3.63 10.83
C ASN A 51 -7.85 -2.59 10.48
N LEU A 52 -7.61 -2.45 9.19
CA LEU A 52 -6.83 -1.33 8.71
C LEU A 52 -7.71 -0.09 8.70
N ALA A 53 -7.08 1.06 8.89
CA ALA A 53 -7.83 2.29 9.13
C ALA A 53 -8.84 2.60 8.02
N ALA A 54 -8.51 2.30 6.78
CA ALA A 54 -9.36 2.69 5.67
C ALA A 54 -9.56 1.57 4.65
N CYS A 55 -9.21 0.33 4.98
CA CYS A 55 -9.38 -0.74 4.01
C CYS A 55 -9.62 -2.07 4.70
N ASP A 56 -10.22 -2.96 3.91
CA ASP A 56 -10.55 -4.30 4.35
C ASP A 56 -9.33 -5.19 4.17
N PRO A 57 -8.87 -5.89 5.22
CA PRO A 57 -7.71 -6.79 5.07
C PRO A 57 -7.89 -7.83 3.98
N ALA A 58 -9.12 -8.31 3.76
CA ALA A 58 -9.36 -9.28 2.70
C ALA A 58 -9.14 -8.67 1.33
N GLU A 59 -9.56 -7.43 1.14
CA GLU A 59 -9.35 -6.73 -0.13
C GLU A 59 -7.87 -6.49 -0.37
N VAL A 60 -7.14 -6.09 0.65
CA VAL A 60 -5.70 -5.87 0.54
C VAL A 60 -5.02 -7.17 0.12
N ARG A 61 -5.39 -8.28 0.75
CA ARG A 61 -4.80 -9.57 0.43
C ARG A 61 -5.08 -9.96 -1.02
N GLU A 62 -6.31 -9.74 -1.50
CA GLU A 62 -6.64 -10.04 -2.87
C GLU A 62 -5.80 -9.24 -3.86
N GLN A 63 -5.62 -7.96 -3.56
CA GLN A 63 -4.83 -7.10 -4.43
C GLN A 63 -3.35 -7.52 -4.42
N LEU A 64 -2.84 -7.90 -3.26
CA LEU A 64 -1.45 -8.35 -3.18
C LEU A 64 -1.23 -9.63 -3.97
N VAL A 65 -2.18 -10.56 -3.91
CA VAL A 65 -2.06 -11.80 -4.66
C VAL A 65 -2.22 -11.56 -6.15
N GLY A 66 -3.21 -10.75 -6.54
CA GLY A 66 -3.49 -10.53 -7.95
C GLY A 66 -2.54 -9.55 -8.62
N ASN A 67 -2.26 -8.43 -7.96
CA ASN A 67 -1.47 -7.35 -8.56
C ASN A 67 -0.04 -7.29 -8.05
N GLY A 68 0.21 -7.83 -6.87
CA GLY A 68 1.51 -7.76 -6.24
C GLY A 68 1.71 -6.54 -5.37
N TYR A 69 0.73 -5.66 -5.31
CA TYR A 69 0.77 -4.47 -4.48
C TYR A 69 -0.65 -3.95 -4.25
N PHE A 70 -0.78 -3.07 -3.28
CA PHE A 70 -2.04 -2.37 -3.01
C PHE A 70 -1.71 -0.93 -2.64
N LEU A 71 -2.37 0.01 -3.30
CA LEU A 71 -2.17 1.44 -3.04
C LEU A 71 -3.37 2.01 -2.32
N GLN A 72 -3.11 2.66 -1.18
CA GLN A 72 -4.13 3.39 -0.43
C GLN A 72 -3.84 4.87 -0.53
N LEU A 73 -4.77 5.63 -1.07
CA LEU A 73 -4.63 7.06 -1.22
C LEU A 73 -5.30 7.78 -0.06
N PRO A 74 -4.84 9.01 0.27
CA PRO A 74 -5.49 9.77 1.32
C PRO A 74 -6.89 10.19 0.90
N PRO A 75 -7.82 10.31 1.86
CA PRO A 75 -9.20 10.69 1.51
C PRO A 75 -9.30 12.02 0.78
N THR A 76 -8.41 12.95 1.09
CA THR A 76 -8.45 14.28 0.47
C THR A 76 -8.08 14.26 -1.00
N ASP A 77 -7.55 13.13 -1.48
CA ASP A 77 -7.13 12.99 -2.86
C ASP A 77 -8.28 12.58 -3.77
N TYR A 78 -9.40 12.18 -3.19
CA TYR A 78 -10.53 11.72 -3.99
C TYR A 78 -11.31 12.92 -4.52
N PRO A 79 -11.76 12.88 -5.78
CA PRO A 79 -12.66 13.91 -6.28
C PRO A 79 -13.96 13.84 -5.47
N THR A 80 -14.38 14.97 -4.98
CA THR A 80 -15.63 15.03 -4.27
C THR A 80 -16.70 15.43 -5.24
N ARG A 81 -17.45 14.96 -5.21
CA ARG A 81 -18.37 15.38 -5.91
C ARG A 81 -19.20 15.61 -5.87
#